data_cf20d1f9f59b410339a27bc527eccfa2
#
_entry.id   cf20d1f9f59b410339a27bc527eccfa2
#
_cell.length_a   1.000
_cell.length_b   1.000
_cell.length_c   1.000
_cell.angle_alpha   90.00
_cell.angle_beta   90.00
_cell.angle_gamma   90.00
#
_symmetry.space_group_name_H-M   'P 1'
#
loop_
_entity.id
_entity.type
_entity.pdbx_description
1 polymer ?
#
loop_
_entity_poly.entity_id
_entity_poly.type
_entity_poly.pdbx_seq_one_letter_code
_entity_poly.pdbx_strand_id
1 'polypeptide(L)'
;MIINRITKLIGIGAFLCCSLTIAAQKLRSVSAHSNMHHDLIASQRDMSDQIKVQETREFMNELLEDEQEPEIDIYTEGWNSSLVNPYAHHAVPNNVRIDVSDYAMPVPGFITSPYGYRPRFRRQHKGVDLKLNTGDTVRAAFAGKVRLTRFERGGYGYYVILRHANGLETVYGHLSRFLVKPNQTVNVGDPIALGGSTGRSTGPHLHFETRFMGYAIN
;
A
#
# COMPACT_ATOMS: atom_id res chain seq x y z
N MET A 1 -3.51 18.52 -7.83
CA MET A 1 -4.59 17.70 -8.42
C MET A 1 -5.81 17.54 -7.51
N ILE A 2 -5.67 17.22 -6.22
CA ILE A 2 -6.78 17.06 -5.25
C ILE A 2 -7.64 18.35 -5.08
N ILE A 3 -7.03 19.51 -5.03
CA ILE A 3 -7.73 20.79 -4.86
C ILE A 3 -8.67 21.11 -6.04
N ASN A 4 -8.28 20.76 -7.29
CA ASN A 4 -9.13 20.97 -8.46
C ASN A 4 -10.35 20.02 -8.53
N ARG A 5 -10.27 18.86 -7.86
CA ARG A 5 -11.39 17.89 -7.81
C ARG A 5 -12.44 18.29 -6.77
N ILE A 6 -12.01 18.83 -5.61
CA ILE A 6 -12.92 19.33 -4.58
C ILE A 6 -13.71 20.54 -5.09
N THR A 7 -13.08 21.46 -5.83
CA THR A 7 -13.79 22.61 -6.44
C THR A 7 -14.79 22.19 -7.52
N LYS A 8 -14.52 21.10 -8.27
CA LYS A 8 -15.49 20.52 -9.20
C LYS A 8 -16.70 19.91 -8.48
N LEU A 9 -16.48 19.18 -7.37
CA LEU A 9 -17.57 18.61 -6.57
C LEU A 9 -18.48 19.69 -5.96
N ILE A 10 -17.91 20.77 -5.42
CA ILE A 10 -18.68 21.90 -4.87
C ILE A 10 -19.44 22.63 -5.96
N GLY A 11 -18.84 22.80 -7.14
CA GLY A 11 -19.50 23.42 -8.30
C GLY A 11 -20.71 22.64 -8.82
N ILE A 12 -20.61 21.32 -8.87
CA ILE A 12 -21.70 20.43 -9.32
C ILE A 12 -22.83 20.38 -8.28
N GLY A 13 -22.51 20.34 -6.99
CA GLY A 13 -23.49 20.40 -5.90
C GLY A 13 -24.29 21.72 -5.90
N ALA A 14 -23.65 22.85 -6.15
CA ALA A 14 -24.32 24.16 -6.24
C ALA A 14 -25.20 24.27 -7.50
N PHE A 15 -24.79 23.69 -8.64
CA PHE A 15 -25.61 23.70 -9.86
C PHE A 15 -26.84 22.80 -9.74
N LEU A 16 -26.74 21.65 -9.06
CA LEU A 16 -27.88 20.77 -8.75
C LEU A 16 -28.87 21.47 -7.79
N CYS A 17 -28.41 22.23 -6.81
CA CYS A 17 -29.28 22.95 -5.87
C CYS A 17 -30.03 24.09 -6.55
N CYS A 18 -29.38 24.85 -7.45
CA CYS A 18 -30.05 25.93 -8.22
C CYS A 18 -31.10 25.42 -9.21
N SER A 19 -30.84 24.28 -9.88
CA SER A 19 -31.81 23.66 -10.81
C SER A 19 -33.06 23.13 -10.10
N LEU A 20 -32.92 22.66 -8.85
CA LEU A 20 -34.03 22.21 -8.00
C LEU A 20 -34.94 23.35 -7.55
N THR A 21 -34.41 24.54 -7.25
CA THR A 21 -35.21 25.69 -6.84
C THR A 21 -35.98 26.30 -8.00
N ILE A 22 -35.44 26.36 -9.20
CA ILE A 22 -36.11 26.87 -10.40
C ILE A 22 -37.21 25.91 -10.85
N ALA A 23 -37.00 24.60 -10.78
CA ALA A 23 -38.02 23.60 -11.10
C ALA A 23 -39.21 23.66 -10.10
N ALA A 24 -38.93 23.87 -8.80
CA ALA A 24 -39.95 23.98 -7.76
C ALA A 24 -40.81 25.25 -7.87
N GLN A 25 -40.23 26.36 -8.31
CA GLN A 25 -41.00 27.61 -8.52
C GLN A 25 -41.92 27.54 -9.75
N LYS A 26 -41.52 26.88 -10.82
CA LYS A 26 -42.33 26.73 -12.04
C LYS A 26 -43.52 25.80 -11.84
N LEU A 27 -43.46 24.87 -10.87
CA LEU A 27 -44.53 23.93 -10.55
C LEU A 27 -45.62 24.50 -9.63
N ARG A 28 -45.35 25.62 -8.91
CA ARG A 28 -46.34 26.27 -8.04
C ARG A 28 -47.43 27.06 -8.81
N SER A 29 -47.24 27.38 -10.08
CA SER A 29 -48.13 28.15 -10.90
C SER A 29 -49.18 27.37 -11.70
N VAL A 30 -49.16 26.02 -11.61
CA VAL A 30 -50.06 25.12 -12.38
C VAL A 30 -50.93 24.26 -11.44
N SER A 31 -51.40 24.86 -10.37
CA SER A 31 -52.30 24.18 -9.43
C SER A 31 -53.74 24.61 -9.70
N ALA A 32 -54.40 24.08 -10.70
CA ALA A 32 -55.85 23.95 -10.76
C ALA A 32 -56.35 23.32 -12.07
N HIS A 33 -56.10 22.04 -12.35
CA HIS A 33 -57.00 21.25 -13.22
C HIS A 33 -56.61 19.76 -13.21
N SER A 34 -57.57 18.97 -12.66
CA SER A 34 -57.74 17.52 -12.93
C SER A 34 -56.70 16.51 -12.36
N ASN A 35 -57.21 15.48 -11.69
CA ASN A 35 -56.48 14.35 -11.12
C ASN A 35 -55.53 13.66 -12.12
N MET A 36 -55.77 13.75 -13.42
CA MET A 36 -54.96 13.19 -14.47
C MET A 36 -53.60 13.91 -14.63
N HIS A 37 -53.52 15.20 -14.28
CA HIS A 37 -52.25 15.94 -14.23
C HIS A 37 -51.41 15.56 -13.01
N HIS A 38 -52.02 15.13 -11.91
CA HIS A 38 -51.30 14.72 -10.71
C HIS A 38 -50.48 13.43 -10.94
N ASP A 39 -51.08 12.45 -11.63
CA ASP A 39 -50.39 11.17 -11.90
C ASP A 39 -49.25 11.31 -12.92
N LEU A 40 -49.42 12.19 -13.92
CA LEU A 40 -48.35 12.51 -14.86
C LEU A 40 -47.18 13.25 -14.21
N ILE A 41 -47.46 14.17 -13.26
CA ILE A 41 -46.44 14.92 -12.53
C ILE A 41 -45.72 13.98 -11.54
N ALA A 42 -46.42 13.03 -10.90
CA ALA A 42 -45.85 12.04 -10.02
C ALA A 42 -44.91 11.12 -10.78
N SER A 43 -45.35 10.59 -11.95
CA SER A 43 -44.50 9.71 -12.79
C SER A 43 -43.31 10.46 -13.39
N GLN A 44 -43.42 11.74 -13.75
CA GLN A 44 -42.26 12.55 -14.19
C GLN A 44 -41.27 12.84 -13.06
N ARG A 45 -41.72 13.02 -11.82
CA ARG A 45 -40.85 13.18 -10.66
C ARG A 45 -40.09 11.88 -10.38
N ASP A 46 -40.77 10.74 -10.36
CA ASP A 46 -40.16 9.45 -10.12
C ASP A 46 -39.11 9.13 -11.18
N MET A 47 -39.41 9.42 -12.45
CA MET A 47 -38.45 9.25 -13.55
C MET A 47 -37.27 10.23 -13.47
N SER A 48 -37.51 11.48 -13.05
CA SER A 48 -36.45 12.47 -12.83
C SER A 48 -35.54 12.10 -11.66
N ASP A 49 -36.10 11.56 -10.59
CA ASP A 49 -35.33 11.11 -9.42
C ASP A 49 -34.54 9.82 -9.72
N GLN A 50 -35.09 8.92 -10.52
CA GLN A 50 -34.37 7.73 -11.00
C GLN A 50 -33.19 8.11 -11.91
N ILE A 51 -33.36 9.07 -12.83
CA ILE A 51 -32.29 9.57 -13.69
C ILE A 51 -31.18 10.19 -12.84
N LYS A 52 -31.50 11.02 -11.85
CA LYS A 52 -30.51 11.62 -10.95
C LYS A 52 -29.75 10.58 -10.12
N VAL A 53 -30.43 9.55 -9.63
CA VAL A 53 -29.81 8.46 -8.89
C VAL A 53 -28.87 7.68 -9.81
N GLN A 54 -29.24 7.48 -11.06
CA GLN A 54 -28.41 6.78 -12.02
C GLN A 54 -27.17 7.60 -12.41
N GLU A 55 -27.34 8.87 -12.74
CA GLU A 55 -26.22 9.81 -13.02
C GLU A 55 -25.25 9.91 -11.83
N THR A 56 -25.77 9.96 -10.59
CA THR A 56 -24.94 9.96 -9.39
C THR A 56 -24.19 8.66 -9.21
N ARG A 57 -24.82 7.52 -9.53
CA ARG A 57 -24.20 6.20 -9.45
C ARG A 57 -23.10 6.03 -10.51
N GLU A 58 -23.35 6.47 -11.74
CA GLU A 58 -22.36 6.43 -12.83
C GLU A 58 -21.17 7.33 -12.51
N PHE A 59 -21.42 8.54 -12.00
CA PHE A 59 -20.37 9.45 -11.55
C PHE A 59 -19.55 8.88 -10.37
N MET A 60 -20.21 8.23 -9.39
CA MET A 60 -19.52 7.56 -8.29
C MET A 60 -18.70 6.36 -8.78
N ASN A 61 -19.21 5.59 -9.74
CA ASN A 61 -18.46 4.50 -10.35
C ASN A 61 -17.24 5.01 -11.12
N GLU A 62 -17.39 6.09 -11.90
CA GLU A 62 -16.28 6.74 -12.61
C GLU A 62 -15.21 7.26 -11.63
N LEU A 63 -15.61 7.83 -10.49
CA LEU A 63 -14.69 8.24 -9.44
C LEU A 63 -13.96 7.04 -8.79
N LEU A 64 -14.66 5.93 -8.59
CA LEU A 64 -14.09 4.71 -8.01
C LEU A 64 -13.16 3.99 -9.00
N GLU A 65 -13.48 4.03 -10.30
CA GLU A 65 -12.61 3.50 -11.36
C GLU A 65 -11.34 4.34 -11.53
N ASP A 66 -11.43 5.66 -11.36
CA ASP A 66 -10.29 6.60 -11.41
C ASP A 66 -9.40 6.49 -10.15
N GLU A 67 -9.92 5.93 -9.03
CA GLU A 67 -9.15 5.61 -7.82
C GLU A 67 -8.51 4.22 -7.84
N GLN A 68 -8.88 3.36 -8.78
CA GLN A 68 -8.16 2.13 -9.05
C GLN A 68 -6.89 2.50 -9.81
N GLU A 69 -5.83 2.82 -9.06
CA GLU A 69 -4.49 2.84 -9.64
C GLU A 69 -4.27 1.49 -10.34
N PRO A 70 -3.69 1.49 -11.56
CA PRO A 70 -3.43 0.25 -12.27
C PRO A 70 -2.67 -0.69 -11.34
N GLU A 71 -3.20 -1.88 -11.12
CA GLU A 71 -2.59 -2.90 -10.29
C GLU A 71 -1.27 -3.29 -10.94
N ILE A 72 -0.20 -2.60 -10.51
CA ILE A 72 1.16 -2.88 -11.00
C ILE A 72 1.48 -4.28 -10.50
N ASP A 73 1.61 -5.24 -11.42
CA ASP A 73 2.12 -6.55 -11.07
C ASP A 73 3.58 -6.41 -10.60
N ILE A 74 3.73 -6.20 -9.31
CA ILE A 74 5.03 -6.03 -8.65
C ILE A 74 5.96 -7.22 -8.83
N TYR A 75 5.48 -8.35 -9.33
CA TYR A 75 6.26 -9.54 -9.59
C TYR A 75 6.77 -9.61 -11.04
N THR A 76 6.20 -8.87 -11.97
CA THR A 76 6.62 -8.82 -13.38
C THR A 76 7.29 -7.50 -13.71
N GLU A 77 6.69 -6.36 -13.36
CA GLU A 77 7.27 -5.05 -13.62
C GLU A 77 8.37 -4.70 -12.60
N GLY A 78 9.54 -4.34 -13.12
CA GLY A 78 10.69 -3.99 -12.27
C GLY A 78 11.23 -5.15 -11.43
N TRP A 79 10.88 -6.42 -11.75
CA TRP A 79 11.50 -7.57 -11.11
C TRP A 79 12.98 -7.63 -11.44
N ASN A 80 13.83 -7.47 -10.44
CA ASN A 80 15.26 -7.54 -10.59
C ASN A 80 15.89 -8.27 -9.40
N SER A 81 16.41 -9.47 -9.66
CA SER A 81 17.06 -10.32 -8.66
C SER A 81 18.55 -10.02 -8.46
N SER A 82 19.12 -9.04 -9.17
CA SER A 82 20.54 -8.68 -9.09
C SER A 82 20.80 -7.34 -8.40
N LEU A 83 19.88 -6.38 -8.46
CA LEU A 83 20.03 -5.09 -7.82
C LEU A 83 19.42 -5.07 -6.41
N VAL A 84 20.11 -4.46 -5.46
CA VAL A 84 19.60 -4.25 -4.09
C VAL A 84 18.44 -3.25 -4.08
N ASN A 85 18.51 -2.21 -4.89
CA ASN A 85 17.43 -1.26 -5.12
C ASN A 85 17.14 -1.16 -6.62
N PRO A 86 16.12 -1.87 -7.13
CA PRO A 86 15.71 -1.79 -8.53
C PRO A 86 14.92 -0.53 -8.87
N TYR A 87 14.50 0.26 -7.89
CA TYR A 87 13.59 1.41 -8.03
C TYR A 87 14.29 2.77 -8.11
N ALA A 88 15.61 2.81 -8.31
CA ALA A 88 16.40 4.06 -8.20
C ALA A 88 15.91 5.21 -9.11
N HIS A 89 15.10 4.91 -10.14
CA HIS A 89 14.58 5.88 -11.11
C HIS A 89 13.06 6.10 -11.03
N HIS A 90 12.39 5.52 -10.04
CA HIS A 90 10.94 5.67 -9.88
C HIS A 90 10.62 6.77 -8.86
N ALA A 91 9.62 7.59 -9.18
CA ALA A 91 9.09 8.56 -8.23
C ALA A 91 8.36 7.82 -7.10
N VAL A 92 8.65 8.17 -5.86
CA VAL A 92 7.96 7.63 -4.68
C VAL A 92 6.73 8.48 -4.41
N PRO A 93 5.54 7.91 -4.32
CA PRO A 93 4.33 8.64 -3.95
C PRO A 93 4.47 9.26 -2.55
N ASN A 94 3.91 10.47 -2.37
CA ASN A 94 3.98 11.16 -1.08
C ASN A 94 3.14 10.49 0.02
N ASN A 95 2.08 9.79 -0.36
CA ASN A 95 1.18 9.07 0.55
C ASN A 95 0.76 7.76 -0.10
N VAL A 96 0.99 6.65 0.62
CA VAL A 96 0.59 5.31 0.20
C VAL A 96 -0.06 4.63 1.40
N ARG A 97 -1.20 4.00 1.18
CA ARG A 97 -1.82 3.10 2.15
C ARG A 97 -1.34 1.68 1.84
N ILE A 98 -0.74 1.03 2.81
CA ILE A 98 -0.21 -0.33 2.68
C ILE A 98 -0.96 -1.22 3.66
N ASP A 99 -1.54 -2.30 3.17
CA ASP A 99 -2.15 -3.32 4.02
C ASP A 99 -1.04 -4.18 4.66
N VAL A 100 -1.08 -4.26 5.98
CA VAL A 100 -0.14 -5.03 6.81
C VAL A 100 -0.87 -6.02 7.72
N SER A 101 -2.12 -6.35 7.44
CA SER A 101 -2.95 -7.24 8.26
C SER A 101 -2.36 -8.64 8.42
N ASP A 102 -1.62 -9.13 7.43
CA ASP A 102 -1.00 -10.46 7.41
C ASP A 102 0.40 -10.49 8.04
N TYR A 103 0.80 -9.42 8.73
CA TYR A 103 2.13 -9.36 9.34
C TYR A 103 2.37 -10.44 10.39
N ALA A 104 3.50 -11.13 10.29
CA ALA A 104 4.02 -12.00 11.34
C ALA A 104 5.44 -11.58 11.76
N MET A 105 5.72 -11.66 13.07
CA MET A 105 7.08 -11.38 13.56
C MET A 105 8.08 -12.37 12.97
N PRO A 106 9.19 -11.89 12.37
CA PRO A 106 10.17 -12.76 11.72
C PRO A 106 10.97 -13.61 12.71
N VAL A 107 11.05 -13.22 13.96
CA VAL A 107 11.67 -13.98 15.08
C VAL A 107 10.92 -13.66 16.37
N PRO A 108 10.84 -14.59 17.34
CA PRO A 108 10.17 -14.37 18.63
C PRO A 108 11.04 -13.52 19.60
N GLY A 109 11.80 -12.58 19.08
CA GLY A 109 12.71 -11.72 19.85
C GLY A 109 12.12 -10.34 20.12
N PHE A 110 12.82 -9.57 20.96
CA PHE A 110 12.50 -8.17 21.20
C PHE A 110 13.46 -7.24 20.46
N ILE A 111 13.04 -5.98 20.28
CA ILE A 111 13.85 -4.97 19.60
C ILE A 111 15.03 -4.59 20.52
N THR A 112 16.23 -4.80 20.02
CA THR A 112 17.49 -4.39 20.68
C THR A 112 17.98 -3.05 20.21
N SER A 113 17.59 -2.61 19.00
CA SER A 113 17.90 -1.31 18.44
C SER A 113 16.84 -0.85 17.46
N PRO A 114 16.23 0.33 17.68
CA PRO A 114 15.15 0.84 16.82
C PRO A 114 15.68 1.39 15.50
N TYR A 115 14.73 1.62 14.57
CA TYR A 115 14.95 2.44 13.37
C TYR A 115 15.32 3.87 13.74
N GLY A 116 16.15 4.53 12.95
CA GLY A 116 16.45 5.94 13.11
C GLY A 116 17.94 6.29 13.13
N TYR A 117 18.24 7.58 13.39
CA TYR A 117 19.61 8.05 13.42
C TYR A 117 20.35 7.57 14.67
N ARG A 118 21.54 6.98 14.47
CA ARG A 118 22.44 6.49 15.53
C ARG A 118 23.61 7.48 15.72
N PRO A 119 23.58 8.38 16.70
CA PRO A 119 24.63 9.40 16.91
C PRO A 119 26.01 8.81 17.07
N ARG A 120 26.15 7.73 17.86
CA ARG A 120 27.43 7.02 18.11
C ARG A 120 28.10 6.55 16.82
N PHE A 121 27.31 6.16 15.79
CA PHE A 121 27.81 5.65 14.52
C PHE A 121 27.71 6.67 13.38
N ARG A 122 27.15 7.86 13.65
CA ARG A 122 26.94 8.96 12.69
C ARG A 122 26.23 8.48 11.40
N ARG A 123 25.25 7.60 11.53
CA ARG A 123 24.52 6.99 10.40
C ARG A 123 23.06 6.69 10.74
N GLN A 124 22.25 6.62 9.69
CA GLN A 124 20.88 6.15 9.76
C GLN A 124 20.86 4.63 9.90
N HIS A 125 20.08 4.12 10.87
CA HIS A 125 19.67 2.72 10.96
C HIS A 125 18.39 2.54 10.15
N LYS A 126 18.47 1.75 9.09
CA LYS A 126 17.39 1.60 8.10
C LYS A 126 16.36 0.53 8.47
N GLY A 127 16.49 -0.08 9.62
CA GLY A 127 15.61 -1.13 10.11
C GLY A 127 15.61 -1.21 11.64
N VAL A 128 15.12 -2.31 12.14
CA VAL A 128 15.19 -2.67 13.57
C VAL A 128 16.11 -3.87 13.75
N ASP A 129 16.82 -3.91 14.89
CA ASP A 129 17.60 -5.09 15.25
C ASP A 129 16.80 -5.89 16.28
N LEU A 130 16.53 -7.15 15.98
CA LEU A 130 15.77 -8.09 16.80
C LEU A 130 16.71 -9.11 17.43
N LYS A 131 16.51 -9.37 18.74
CA LYS A 131 17.30 -10.37 19.45
C LYS A 131 17.04 -11.77 18.90
N LEU A 132 18.12 -12.50 18.58
CA LEU A 132 18.12 -13.92 18.28
C LEU A 132 19.47 -14.56 18.65
N ASN A 133 19.57 -15.87 18.58
CA ASN A 133 20.82 -16.61 18.67
C ASN A 133 21.21 -17.14 17.28
N THR A 134 22.49 -17.39 17.09
CA THR A 134 22.95 -18.04 15.85
C THR A 134 22.29 -19.40 15.70
N GLY A 135 21.67 -19.64 14.54
CA GLY A 135 20.92 -20.86 14.25
C GLY A 135 19.41 -20.78 14.49
N ASP A 136 18.93 -19.75 15.18
CA ASP A 136 17.48 -19.51 15.34
C ASP A 136 16.82 -19.33 13.97
N THR A 137 15.62 -19.87 13.82
CA THR A 137 14.86 -19.78 12.56
C THR A 137 14.34 -18.37 12.33
N VAL A 138 14.67 -17.78 11.18
CA VAL A 138 14.11 -16.53 10.69
C VAL A 138 12.99 -16.85 9.70
N ARG A 139 11.84 -16.22 9.87
CA ARG A 139 10.61 -16.46 9.12
C ARG A 139 10.20 -15.28 8.26
N ALA A 140 9.45 -15.53 7.19
CA ALA A 140 8.88 -14.49 6.34
C ALA A 140 7.84 -13.67 7.11
N ALA A 141 8.01 -12.35 7.13
CA ALA A 141 7.08 -11.44 7.81
C ALA A 141 5.74 -11.29 7.07
N PHE A 142 5.73 -11.49 5.76
CA PHE A 142 4.56 -11.50 4.88
C PHE A 142 4.72 -12.60 3.83
N ALA A 143 3.62 -13.04 3.24
CA ALA A 143 3.66 -13.87 2.04
C ALA A 143 4.29 -13.09 0.87
N GLY A 144 5.03 -13.78 -0.01
CA GLY A 144 5.67 -13.12 -1.12
C GLY A 144 6.63 -14.02 -1.91
N LYS A 145 7.53 -13.37 -2.63
CA LYS A 145 8.52 -14.03 -3.48
C LYS A 145 9.93 -13.57 -3.13
N VAL A 146 10.84 -14.51 -3.02
CA VAL A 146 12.27 -14.23 -2.77
C VAL A 146 12.86 -13.51 -3.98
N ARG A 147 13.16 -12.22 -3.81
CA ARG A 147 13.76 -11.43 -4.87
C ARG A 147 15.27 -11.59 -4.93
N LEU A 148 15.93 -11.63 -3.77
CA LEU A 148 17.38 -11.64 -3.69
C LEU A 148 17.86 -12.46 -2.47
N THR A 149 18.87 -13.29 -2.67
CA THR A 149 19.72 -13.84 -1.61
C THR A 149 21.17 -13.49 -1.93
N ARG A 150 21.89 -12.86 -1.02
CA ARG A 150 23.25 -12.37 -1.27
C ARG A 150 24.10 -12.35 0.00
N PHE A 151 25.42 -12.31 -0.19
CA PHE A 151 26.39 -12.02 0.87
C PHE A 151 27.10 -10.69 0.62
N GLU A 152 27.09 -9.81 1.63
CA GLU A 152 27.78 -8.52 1.62
C GLU A 152 28.67 -8.38 2.86
N ARG A 153 29.97 -8.53 2.69
CA ARG A 153 30.94 -8.59 3.79
C ARG A 153 30.95 -7.35 4.69
N GLY A 154 30.84 -6.17 4.11
CA GLY A 154 30.91 -4.88 4.84
C GLY A 154 29.56 -4.29 5.23
N GLY A 155 28.45 -4.99 4.98
CA GLY A 155 27.07 -4.56 5.19
C GLY A 155 26.23 -5.62 5.86
N TYR A 156 25.20 -6.08 5.15
CA TYR A 156 24.16 -6.99 5.66
C TYR A 156 24.66 -8.40 6.00
N GLY A 157 25.87 -8.81 5.62
CA GLY A 157 26.32 -10.19 5.70
C GLY A 157 25.54 -11.08 4.73
N TYR A 158 25.13 -12.27 5.15
CA TYR A 158 24.11 -13.03 4.44
C TYR A 158 22.76 -12.35 4.66
N TYR A 159 22.04 -12.09 3.56
CA TYR A 159 20.73 -11.43 3.63
C TYR A 159 19.78 -11.91 2.55
N VAL A 160 18.50 -11.84 2.87
CA VAL A 160 17.38 -12.15 1.99
C VAL A 160 16.54 -10.90 1.80
N ILE A 161 16.05 -10.67 0.58
CA ILE A 161 15.01 -9.69 0.29
C ILE A 161 13.80 -10.42 -0.25
N LEU A 162 12.66 -10.24 0.40
CA LEU A 162 11.36 -10.66 -0.10
C LEU A 162 10.61 -9.47 -0.68
N ARG A 163 9.84 -9.72 -1.74
CA ARG A 163 8.87 -8.77 -2.29
C ARG A 163 7.47 -9.33 -2.04
N HIS A 164 6.55 -8.43 -1.67
CA HIS A 164 5.22 -8.76 -1.21
C HIS A 164 4.15 -8.15 -2.10
N ALA A 165 2.96 -8.77 -2.15
CA ALA A 165 1.83 -8.30 -2.97
C ALA A 165 1.32 -6.91 -2.58
N ASN A 166 1.55 -6.48 -1.33
CA ASN A 166 1.19 -5.15 -0.83
C ASN A 166 2.19 -4.04 -1.24
N GLY A 167 3.15 -4.31 -2.14
CA GLY A 167 4.15 -3.34 -2.61
C GLY A 167 5.36 -3.17 -1.69
N LEU A 168 5.40 -3.83 -0.54
CA LEU A 168 6.55 -3.81 0.35
C LEU A 168 7.67 -4.76 -0.12
N GLU A 169 8.88 -4.44 0.32
CA GLU A 169 9.98 -5.39 0.41
C GLU A 169 10.44 -5.51 1.87
N THR A 170 10.77 -6.72 2.29
CA THR A 170 11.41 -6.96 3.59
C THR A 170 12.81 -7.48 3.42
N VAL A 171 13.73 -6.96 4.24
CA VAL A 171 15.15 -7.32 4.24
C VAL A 171 15.49 -8.00 5.57
N TYR A 172 16.16 -9.15 5.48
CA TYR A 172 16.59 -9.96 6.61
C TYR A 172 18.10 -10.08 6.55
N GLY A 173 18.81 -9.39 7.44
CA GLY A 173 20.28 -9.31 7.44
C GLY A 173 20.96 -10.06 8.58
N HIS A 174 22.27 -10.16 8.50
CA HIS A 174 23.19 -10.81 9.44
C HIS A 174 22.95 -12.31 9.65
N LEU A 175 22.35 -12.95 8.63
CA LEU A 175 22.02 -14.37 8.64
C LEU A 175 23.28 -15.26 8.65
N SER A 176 23.13 -16.53 9.05
CA SER A 176 24.19 -17.54 8.94
C SER A 176 23.98 -18.46 7.74
N ARG A 177 22.73 -18.68 7.32
CA ARG A 177 22.39 -19.61 6.24
C ARG A 177 21.07 -19.25 5.60
N PHE A 178 20.95 -19.40 4.27
CA PHE A 178 19.69 -19.34 3.54
C PHE A 178 18.97 -20.69 3.60
N LEU A 179 17.65 -20.67 3.73
CA LEU A 179 16.75 -21.83 3.57
C LEU A 179 15.93 -21.74 2.29
N VAL A 180 16.02 -20.61 1.59
CA VAL A 180 15.31 -20.30 0.36
C VAL A 180 16.27 -19.87 -0.75
N LYS A 181 15.78 -19.87 -1.99
CA LYS A 181 16.51 -19.43 -3.18
C LYS A 181 15.73 -18.33 -3.92
N PRO A 182 16.40 -17.50 -4.75
CA PRO A 182 15.74 -16.50 -5.57
C PRO A 182 14.60 -17.10 -6.41
N ASN A 183 13.53 -16.32 -6.58
CA ASN A 183 12.29 -16.67 -7.27
C ASN A 183 11.40 -17.71 -6.55
N GLN A 184 11.74 -18.17 -5.38
CA GLN A 184 10.90 -19.04 -4.57
C GLN A 184 9.76 -18.23 -3.94
N THR A 185 8.52 -18.73 -4.03
CA THR A 185 7.37 -18.20 -3.29
C THR A 185 7.39 -18.73 -1.86
N VAL A 186 7.02 -17.88 -0.91
CA VAL A 186 6.91 -18.19 0.52
C VAL A 186 5.60 -17.64 1.07
N ASN A 187 5.03 -18.36 2.04
CA ASN A 187 3.89 -17.89 2.82
C ASN A 187 4.38 -17.11 4.05
N VAL A 188 3.49 -16.34 4.66
CA VAL A 188 3.76 -15.72 5.97
C VAL A 188 4.14 -16.79 6.98
N GLY A 189 5.22 -16.54 7.75
CA GLY A 189 5.70 -17.47 8.76
C GLY A 189 6.58 -18.62 8.24
N ASP A 190 6.74 -18.79 6.92
CA ASP A 190 7.63 -19.81 6.36
C ASP A 190 9.10 -19.58 6.78
N PRO A 191 9.88 -20.64 7.07
CA PRO A 191 11.28 -20.51 7.39
C PRO A 191 12.07 -20.10 6.14
N ILE A 192 12.78 -18.97 6.20
CA ILE A 192 13.53 -18.42 5.07
C ILE A 192 15.05 -18.44 5.28
N ALA A 193 15.50 -18.43 6.54
CA ALA A 193 16.92 -18.40 6.87
C ALA A 193 17.18 -18.83 8.31
N LEU A 194 18.46 -18.96 8.65
CA LEU A 194 18.93 -19.09 10.03
C LEU A 194 19.64 -17.80 10.46
N GLY A 195 19.37 -17.37 11.69
CA GLY A 195 19.99 -16.23 12.33
C GLY A 195 21.49 -16.39 12.48
N GLY A 196 22.21 -15.28 12.54
CA GLY A 196 23.65 -15.26 12.66
C GLY A 196 24.21 -13.93 13.14
N SER A 197 25.47 -13.69 12.79
CA SER A 197 26.22 -12.46 13.09
C SER A 197 27.19 -12.13 11.94
N THR A 198 26.77 -12.35 10.69
CA THR A 198 27.63 -12.13 9.52
C THR A 198 27.59 -10.67 9.07
N GLY A 199 28.58 -10.27 8.25
CA GLY A 199 28.68 -8.90 7.78
C GLY A 199 29.09 -7.91 8.88
N ARG A 200 28.50 -6.71 8.85
CA ARG A 200 28.80 -5.66 9.85
C ARG A 200 27.91 -5.82 11.09
N SER A 201 28.20 -6.83 11.88
CA SER A 201 27.49 -7.15 13.11
C SER A 201 28.45 -7.24 14.29
N THR A 202 27.99 -6.88 15.48
CA THR A 202 28.76 -6.98 16.74
C THR A 202 28.35 -8.18 17.60
N GLY A 203 27.35 -8.94 17.18
CA GLY A 203 26.83 -10.11 17.87
C GLY A 203 25.56 -10.63 17.22
N PRO A 204 25.09 -11.82 17.60
CA PRO A 204 23.90 -12.41 16.98
C PRO A 204 22.65 -11.54 17.13
N HIS A 205 22.06 -11.15 16.01
CA HIS A 205 20.78 -10.43 15.90
C HIS A 205 20.25 -10.52 14.47
N LEU A 206 18.95 -10.33 14.30
CA LEU A 206 18.34 -10.11 12.99
C LEU A 206 18.25 -8.60 12.75
N HIS A 207 18.87 -8.12 11.70
CA HIS A 207 18.59 -6.81 11.13
C HIS A 207 17.39 -6.94 10.18
N PHE A 208 16.28 -6.30 10.52
CA PHE A 208 15.03 -6.38 9.76
C PHE A 208 14.62 -5.00 9.25
N GLU A 209 14.39 -4.89 7.93
CA GLU A 209 13.90 -3.66 7.30
C GLU A 209 12.57 -3.92 6.58
N THR A 210 11.68 -2.92 6.62
CA THR A 210 10.58 -2.77 5.69
C THR A 210 10.93 -1.66 4.71
N ARG A 211 10.68 -1.89 3.42
CA ARG A 211 10.96 -0.93 2.36
C ARG A 211 9.76 -0.78 1.46
N PHE A 212 9.53 0.44 1.02
CA PHE A 212 8.63 0.74 -0.08
C PHE A 212 9.42 1.38 -1.22
N MET A 213 9.34 0.81 -2.44
CA MET A 213 10.12 1.24 -3.60
C MET A 213 11.60 1.46 -3.30
N GLY A 214 12.21 0.55 -2.52
CA GLY A 214 13.62 0.57 -2.13
C GLY A 214 13.98 1.52 -0.98
N TYR A 215 13.05 2.35 -0.51
CA TYR A 215 13.25 3.24 0.63
C TYR A 215 12.82 2.56 1.92
N ALA A 216 13.71 2.57 2.91
CA ALA A 216 13.40 2.03 4.23
C ALA A 216 12.36 2.92 4.92
N ILE A 217 11.33 2.28 5.46
CA ILE A 217 10.25 2.91 6.23
C ILE A 217 10.24 2.37 7.66
N ASN A 218 9.66 3.18 8.58
CA ASN A 218 9.55 2.80 10.00
C ASN A 218 8.13 2.28 10.28
#